data_4a085e191a3eb4b312edbe9bf26e5b01
#
_entry.id   4a085e191a3eb4b312edbe9bf26e5b01
#
_cell.length_a   1.000
_cell.length_b   1.000
_cell.length_c   1.000
_cell.angle_alpha   90.00
_cell.angle_beta   90.00
_cell.angle_gamma   90.00
#
_symmetry.space_group_name_H-M   'P 1'
#
loop_
_entity.id
_entity.type
_entity.pdbx_description
1 polymer ?
#
loop_
_entity_poly.entity_id
_entity_poly.type
_entity_poly.pdbx_seq_one_letter_code
_entity_poly.pdbx_strand_id
1 'polypeptide(L)'
;MSEYRIAKPEEREAYIELANYVFSKAHCPHDFETLIPKVYGEGVESAFMHRVAVDEKGKLRAQIAVLPETLMAGGHPLRAGYVGTVSVHPKARGEGHMKILMEDWLKEMRKTCDLAVLGGQRQRYEYFGFTRGGVQVKYTVTGDNIRHALKRTDIQGISFVPLRE
;
A
#
# COMPACT_ATOMS: atom_id res chain seq x y z
N MET A 1 -3.77 -22.39 16.40
CA MET A 1 -2.96 -21.18 16.73
C MET A 1 -2.43 -20.61 15.43
N SER A 2 -2.41 -19.29 15.22
CA SER A 2 -1.91 -18.73 13.94
C SER A 2 -0.40 -18.54 13.96
N GLU A 3 0.26 -18.81 12.86
CA GLU A 3 1.67 -18.52 12.60
C GLU A 3 1.80 -17.11 12.03
N TYR A 4 2.81 -16.34 12.51
CA TYR A 4 3.11 -14.99 12.03
C TYR A 4 4.52 -14.96 11.45
N ARG A 5 4.66 -14.61 10.18
CA ARG A 5 5.94 -14.64 9.45
C ARG A 5 5.92 -13.78 8.20
N ILE A 6 7.06 -13.68 7.52
CA ILE A 6 7.12 -13.16 6.15
C ILE A 6 6.41 -14.15 5.22
N ALA A 7 5.71 -13.62 4.21
CA ALA A 7 5.09 -14.44 3.18
C ALA A 7 6.15 -15.17 2.36
N LYS A 8 5.78 -16.33 1.84
CA LYS A 8 6.62 -17.09 0.94
C LYS A 8 6.32 -16.72 -0.52
N PRO A 9 7.28 -16.83 -1.45
CA PRO A 9 7.04 -16.53 -2.87
C PRO A 9 5.84 -17.30 -3.46
N GLU A 10 5.68 -18.56 -3.11
CA GLU A 10 4.58 -19.42 -3.56
C GLU A 10 3.19 -19.00 -3.01
N GLU A 11 3.14 -18.11 -2.05
CA GLU A 11 1.90 -17.56 -1.47
C GLU A 11 1.43 -16.27 -2.17
N ARG A 12 2.10 -15.88 -3.26
CA ARG A 12 1.82 -14.63 -3.99
C ARG A 12 0.34 -14.47 -4.32
N GLU A 13 -0.25 -15.45 -4.95
CA GLU A 13 -1.67 -15.43 -5.31
C GLU A 13 -2.55 -15.26 -4.06
N ALA A 14 -2.27 -15.96 -2.99
CA ALA A 14 -3.06 -15.93 -1.77
C ALA A 14 -3.04 -14.57 -1.06
N TYR A 15 -1.88 -13.90 -0.98
CA TYR A 15 -1.85 -12.57 -0.34
C TYR A 15 -2.43 -11.48 -1.22
N ILE A 16 -2.32 -11.57 -2.55
CA ILE A 16 -2.97 -10.64 -3.47
C ILE A 16 -4.49 -10.84 -3.44
N GLU A 17 -4.97 -12.08 -3.50
CA GLU A 17 -6.39 -12.41 -3.40
C GLU A 17 -7.00 -11.89 -2.09
N LEU A 18 -6.31 -12.09 -0.96
CA LEU A 18 -6.78 -11.57 0.33
C LEU A 18 -6.88 -10.04 0.32
N ALA A 19 -5.90 -9.34 -0.26
CA ALA A 19 -5.95 -7.90 -0.41
C ALA A 19 -7.13 -7.46 -1.29
N ASN A 20 -7.23 -8.01 -2.48
CA ASN A 20 -8.32 -7.72 -3.43
C ASN A 20 -9.69 -7.96 -2.79
N TYR A 21 -9.88 -9.09 -2.12
CA TYR A 21 -11.12 -9.42 -1.43
C TYR A 21 -11.50 -8.43 -0.33
N VAL A 22 -10.53 -8.07 0.53
CA VAL A 22 -10.80 -7.17 1.67
C VAL A 22 -11.07 -5.75 1.20
N PHE A 23 -10.29 -5.25 0.25
CA PHE A 23 -10.43 -3.90 -0.27
C PHE A 23 -11.68 -3.75 -1.15
N SER A 24 -12.01 -4.73 -1.98
CA SER A 24 -13.24 -4.72 -2.80
C SER A 24 -14.52 -4.68 -1.96
N LYS A 25 -14.49 -5.24 -0.73
CA LYS A 25 -15.63 -5.14 0.18
C LYS A 25 -15.78 -3.77 0.84
N ALA A 26 -14.69 -3.02 0.98
CA ALA A 26 -14.69 -1.73 1.65
C ALA A 26 -14.90 -0.56 0.67
N HIS A 27 -14.58 -0.77 -0.61
CA HIS A 27 -14.56 0.24 -1.65
C HIS A 27 -15.11 -0.34 -2.98
N CYS A 28 -14.77 0.28 -4.11
CA CYS A 28 -15.00 -0.29 -5.43
C CYS A 28 -14.14 -1.56 -5.65
N PRO A 29 -14.45 -2.38 -6.64
CA PRO A 29 -13.62 -3.54 -6.97
C PRO A 29 -12.13 -3.16 -7.08
N HIS A 30 -11.27 -3.91 -6.40
CA HIS A 30 -9.82 -3.74 -6.40
C HIS A 30 -9.17 -4.93 -7.11
N ASP A 31 -8.19 -4.58 -7.92
CA ASP A 31 -7.24 -5.49 -8.50
C ASP A 31 -5.85 -4.88 -8.32
N PHE A 32 -5.11 -5.35 -7.34
CA PHE A 32 -3.82 -4.77 -6.97
C PHE A 32 -2.76 -4.98 -8.04
N GLU A 33 -2.85 -6.02 -8.85
CA GLU A 33 -1.91 -6.26 -9.95
C GLU A 33 -2.05 -5.20 -11.03
N THR A 34 -3.29 -4.83 -11.35
CA THR A 34 -3.58 -3.75 -12.31
C THR A 34 -3.39 -2.36 -11.70
N LEU A 35 -3.74 -2.16 -10.42
CA LEU A 35 -3.68 -0.85 -9.77
C LEU A 35 -2.25 -0.42 -9.44
N ILE A 36 -1.39 -1.37 -9.04
CA ILE A 36 -0.02 -1.10 -8.61
C ILE A 36 0.94 -2.13 -9.26
N PRO A 37 1.06 -2.13 -10.60
CA PRO A 37 1.85 -3.13 -11.31
C PRO A 37 3.34 -3.12 -10.94
N LYS A 38 3.88 -1.97 -10.51
CA LYS A 38 5.26 -1.89 -10.01
C LYS A 38 5.52 -2.73 -8.76
N VAL A 39 4.49 -3.09 -8.01
CA VAL A 39 4.59 -3.85 -6.75
C VAL A 39 4.04 -5.27 -6.94
N TYR A 40 2.94 -5.40 -7.68
CA TYR A 40 2.18 -6.63 -7.78
C TYR A 40 2.04 -7.15 -9.21
N GLY A 41 2.65 -6.51 -10.21
CA GLY A 41 2.61 -6.98 -11.59
C GLY A 41 3.26 -8.35 -11.78
N GLU A 42 3.03 -8.93 -12.94
CA GLU A 42 3.60 -10.22 -13.29
C GLU A 42 5.14 -10.20 -13.23
N GLY A 43 5.73 -11.21 -12.63
CA GLY A 43 7.19 -11.32 -12.45
C GLY A 43 7.79 -10.46 -11.34
N VAL A 44 7.00 -9.61 -10.67
CA VAL A 44 7.49 -8.81 -9.55
C VAL A 44 7.48 -9.63 -8.26
N GLU A 45 8.67 -9.81 -7.66
CA GLU A 45 8.80 -10.45 -6.35
C GLU A 45 8.42 -9.47 -5.24
N SER A 46 7.38 -9.78 -4.49
CA SER A 46 6.85 -8.92 -3.42
C SER A 46 6.62 -9.62 -2.09
N ALA A 47 6.86 -10.93 -2.00
CA ALA A 47 6.60 -11.71 -0.79
C ALA A 47 7.35 -11.17 0.43
N PHE A 48 8.60 -10.74 0.26
CA PHE A 48 9.43 -10.20 1.34
C PHE A 48 8.87 -8.92 1.99
N MET A 49 7.98 -8.22 1.27
CA MET A 49 7.30 -7.02 1.77
C MET A 49 6.09 -7.34 2.64
N HIS A 50 5.63 -8.59 2.66
CA HIS A 50 4.41 -9.01 3.35
C HIS A 50 4.71 -9.78 4.62
N ARG A 51 4.16 -9.34 5.75
CA ARG A 51 3.99 -10.18 6.93
C ARG A 51 2.57 -10.70 6.96
N VAL A 52 2.44 -12.00 7.21
CA VAL A 52 1.16 -12.73 7.14
C VAL A 52 0.85 -13.45 8.45
N ALA A 53 -0.44 -13.60 8.73
CA ALA A 53 -0.96 -14.52 9.73
C ALA A 53 -1.59 -15.70 9.02
N VAL A 54 -1.09 -16.90 9.29
CA VAL A 54 -1.52 -18.15 8.65
C VAL A 54 -2.15 -19.06 9.70
N ASP A 55 -3.33 -19.61 9.42
CA ASP A 55 -3.98 -20.53 10.34
C ASP A 55 -3.42 -21.96 10.25
N GLU A 56 -3.89 -22.84 11.12
CA GLU A 56 -3.48 -24.27 11.19
C GLU A 56 -3.75 -25.05 9.88
N LYS A 57 -4.60 -24.53 9.02
CA LYS A 57 -4.93 -25.12 7.71
C LYS A 57 -4.11 -24.53 6.58
N GLY A 58 -3.13 -23.68 6.88
CA GLY A 58 -2.30 -22.99 5.91
C GLY A 58 -3.00 -21.82 5.18
N LYS A 59 -4.14 -21.34 5.66
CA LYS A 59 -4.84 -20.21 5.04
C LYS A 59 -4.39 -18.86 5.61
N LEU A 60 -4.15 -17.90 4.73
CA LEU A 60 -3.88 -16.52 5.12
C LEU A 60 -5.13 -15.89 5.75
N ARG A 61 -4.96 -15.37 6.97
CA ARG A 61 -6.02 -14.74 7.76
C ARG A 61 -5.86 -13.23 7.80
N ALA A 62 -4.63 -12.75 7.76
CA ALA A 62 -4.29 -11.34 7.74
C ALA A 62 -2.95 -11.12 7.08
N GLN A 63 -2.73 -9.88 6.60
CA GLN A 63 -1.45 -9.42 6.11
C GLN A 63 -1.27 -7.93 6.31
N ILE A 64 -0.01 -7.51 6.35
CA ILE A 64 0.43 -6.12 6.24
C ILE A 64 1.67 -6.11 5.35
N ALA A 65 1.67 -5.27 4.31
CA ALA A 65 2.87 -5.00 3.53
C ALA A 65 3.58 -3.75 4.03
N VAL A 66 4.91 -3.77 3.95
CA VAL A 66 5.75 -2.59 4.08
C VAL A 66 6.64 -2.50 2.86
N LEU A 67 6.39 -1.47 2.05
CA LEU A 67 7.15 -1.21 0.84
C LEU A 67 8.33 -0.31 1.19
N PRO A 68 9.56 -0.68 0.83
CA PRO A 68 10.72 0.18 1.00
C PRO A 68 10.64 1.35 0.01
N GLU A 69 10.73 2.57 0.53
CA GLU A 69 10.66 3.80 -0.25
C GLU A 69 11.81 4.73 0.10
N THR A 70 12.18 5.59 -0.83
CA THR A 70 13.10 6.69 -0.57
C THR A 70 12.36 8.02 -0.72
N LEU A 71 12.28 8.76 0.36
CA LEU A 71 11.74 10.11 0.36
C LEU A 71 12.87 11.14 0.34
N MET A 72 12.66 12.23 -0.39
CA MET A 72 13.62 13.34 -0.41
C MET A 72 13.13 14.47 0.48
N ALA A 73 13.94 14.87 1.46
CA ALA A 73 13.64 15.99 2.34
C ALA A 73 14.81 16.99 2.35
N GLY A 74 14.60 18.21 1.87
CA GLY A 74 15.64 19.21 1.79
C GLY A 74 16.89 18.77 0.99
N GLY A 75 16.72 17.95 -0.04
CA GLY A 75 17.81 17.39 -0.83
C GLY A 75 18.48 16.15 -0.24
N HIS A 76 18.05 15.68 0.93
CA HIS A 76 18.57 14.48 1.57
C HIS A 76 17.62 13.29 1.44
N PRO A 77 18.12 12.08 1.07
CA PRO A 77 17.31 10.88 1.03
C PRO A 77 17.01 10.38 2.45
N LEU A 78 15.76 9.98 2.68
CA LEU A 78 15.30 9.32 3.88
C LEU A 78 14.76 7.93 3.50
N ARG A 79 15.17 6.90 4.22
CA ARG A 79 14.62 5.55 4.08
C ARG A 79 13.25 5.51 4.73
N ALA A 80 12.23 5.24 3.95
CA ALA A 80 10.85 5.16 4.44
C ALA A 80 10.30 3.74 4.27
N GLY A 81 9.51 3.30 5.26
CA GLY A 81 8.68 2.12 5.14
C GLY A 81 7.23 2.54 4.88
N TYR A 82 6.72 2.34 3.66
CA TYR A 82 5.32 2.61 3.36
C TYR A 82 4.45 1.43 3.75
N VAL A 83 3.62 1.61 4.79
CA VAL A 83 2.69 0.58 5.26
C VAL A 83 1.47 0.55 4.35
N GLY A 84 1.28 -0.54 3.65
CA GLY A 84 0.19 -0.74 2.69
C GLY A 84 -0.50 -2.09 2.83
N THR A 85 -1.49 -2.33 1.99
CA THR A 85 -2.26 -3.58 1.88
C THR A 85 -2.67 -4.22 3.21
N VAL A 86 -2.98 -3.40 4.22
CA VAL A 86 -3.42 -3.87 5.54
C VAL A 86 -4.76 -4.59 5.41
N SER A 87 -4.74 -5.90 5.46
CA SER A 87 -5.90 -6.75 5.21
C SER A 87 -6.09 -7.78 6.31
N VAL A 88 -7.30 -7.86 6.85
CA VAL A 88 -7.72 -8.93 7.76
C VAL A 88 -8.98 -9.56 7.20
N HIS A 89 -8.94 -10.87 6.97
CA HIS A 89 -10.09 -11.61 6.47
C HIS A 89 -11.30 -11.37 7.40
N PRO A 90 -12.51 -11.08 6.86
CA PRO A 90 -13.67 -10.74 7.70
C PRO A 90 -13.97 -11.73 8.83
N LYS A 91 -13.77 -13.03 8.58
CA LYS A 91 -13.98 -14.09 9.59
C LYS A 91 -12.86 -14.20 10.65
N ALA A 92 -11.78 -13.43 10.51
CA ALA A 92 -10.66 -13.39 11.46
C ALA A 92 -10.53 -12.02 12.16
N ARG A 93 -11.50 -11.15 11.94
CA ARG A 93 -11.56 -9.86 12.66
C ARG A 93 -11.82 -10.09 14.13
N GLY A 94 -11.19 -9.27 14.96
CA GLY A 94 -11.27 -9.41 16.42
C GLY A 94 -10.25 -10.37 17.04
N GLU A 95 -9.52 -11.16 16.23
CA GLU A 95 -8.50 -12.11 16.70
C GLU A 95 -7.11 -11.46 16.97
N GLY A 96 -6.96 -10.14 16.77
CA GLY A 96 -5.73 -9.42 17.11
C GLY A 96 -4.63 -9.46 16.04
N HIS A 97 -4.85 -10.10 14.89
CA HIS A 97 -3.83 -10.29 13.85
C HIS A 97 -3.19 -8.99 13.38
N MET A 98 -4.00 -7.94 13.13
CA MET A 98 -3.48 -6.64 12.71
C MET A 98 -2.49 -6.07 13.73
N LYS A 99 -2.78 -6.19 15.02
CA LYS A 99 -1.92 -5.68 16.09
C LYS A 99 -0.56 -6.38 16.07
N ILE A 100 -0.55 -7.70 16.05
CA ILE A 100 0.67 -8.51 16.07
C ILE A 100 1.54 -8.19 14.84
N LEU A 101 0.95 -8.21 13.64
CA LEU A 101 1.67 -7.93 12.40
C LEU A 101 2.23 -6.51 12.35
N MET A 102 1.47 -5.51 12.85
CA MET A 102 1.92 -4.12 12.88
C MET A 102 3.05 -3.93 13.89
N GLU A 103 2.94 -4.48 15.09
CA GLU A 103 4.00 -4.41 16.10
C GLU A 103 5.29 -5.05 15.61
N ASP A 104 5.19 -6.15 14.88
CA ASP A 104 6.33 -6.84 14.28
C ASP A 104 7.00 -6.01 13.19
N TRP A 105 6.20 -5.39 12.30
CA TRP A 105 6.74 -4.47 11.30
C TRP A 105 7.37 -3.23 11.92
N LEU A 106 6.78 -2.66 12.96
CA LEU A 106 7.33 -1.49 13.65
C LEU A 106 8.69 -1.81 14.30
N LYS A 107 8.87 -3.01 14.86
CA LYS A 107 10.17 -3.45 15.39
C LYS A 107 11.24 -3.49 14.29
N GLU A 108 10.89 -3.97 13.11
CA GLU A 108 11.82 -4.04 11.98
C GLU A 108 12.10 -2.65 11.38
N MET A 109 11.09 -1.86 11.13
CA MET A 109 11.23 -0.52 10.58
C MET A 109 12.08 0.41 11.47
N ARG A 110 12.01 0.26 12.80
CA ARG A 110 12.88 1.03 13.72
C ARG A 110 14.37 0.79 13.51
N LYS A 111 14.74 -0.33 12.89
CA LYS A 111 16.15 -0.66 12.60
C LYS A 111 16.55 -0.26 11.18
N THR A 112 15.59 -0.28 10.25
CA THR A 112 15.87 -0.21 8.82
C THR A 112 15.41 1.09 8.16
N CYS A 113 14.46 1.80 8.76
CA CYS A 113 13.85 3.02 8.22
C CYS A 113 14.11 4.23 9.12
N ASP A 114 14.16 5.39 8.51
CA ASP A 114 14.23 6.69 9.20
C ASP A 114 12.83 7.16 9.58
N LEU A 115 11.81 6.75 8.79
CA LEU A 115 10.40 6.95 9.13
C LEU A 115 9.50 5.87 8.52
N ALA A 116 8.33 5.69 9.14
CA ALA A 116 7.23 4.91 8.59
C ALA A 116 6.12 5.83 8.11
N VAL A 117 5.56 5.57 6.94
CA VAL A 117 4.47 6.36 6.35
C VAL A 117 3.30 5.47 5.97
N LEU A 118 2.10 6.00 6.03
CA LEU A 118 0.90 5.33 5.54
C LEU A 118 -0.19 6.32 5.16
N GLY A 119 -1.10 5.90 4.27
CA GLY A 119 -2.39 6.53 4.06
C GLY A 119 -3.48 5.69 4.70
N GLY A 120 -4.36 6.30 5.52
CA GLY A 120 -5.43 5.52 6.15
C GLY A 120 -6.21 6.25 7.24
N GLN A 121 -7.04 5.49 7.95
CA GLN A 121 -7.88 6.04 9.01
C GLN A 121 -7.04 6.34 10.25
N ARG A 122 -6.97 7.62 10.61
CA ARG A 122 -6.20 8.13 11.76
C ARG A 122 -6.42 7.30 13.04
N GLN A 123 -7.67 7.11 13.47
CA GLN A 123 -8.00 6.45 14.73
C GLN A 123 -7.43 5.03 14.83
N ARG A 124 -7.23 4.38 13.68
CA ARG A 124 -6.73 3.02 13.62
C ARG A 124 -5.22 2.94 13.82
N TYR A 125 -4.49 3.95 13.37
CA TYR A 125 -3.02 3.95 13.34
C TYR A 125 -2.37 4.79 14.44
N GLU A 126 -3.07 5.76 15.04
CA GLU A 126 -2.58 6.50 16.22
C GLU A 126 -2.23 5.57 17.40
N TYR A 127 -2.97 4.48 17.58
CA TYR A 127 -2.65 3.46 18.57
C TYR A 127 -1.22 2.90 18.42
N PHE A 128 -0.68 2.87 17.23
CA PHE A 128 0.67 2.39 16.91
C PHE A 128 1.71 3.50 16.87
N GLY A 129 1.36 4.72 17.25
CA GLY A 129 2.27 5.87 17.29
C GLY A 129 2.36 6.66 15.99
N PHE A 130 1.52 6.35 14.99
CA PHE A 130 1.44 7.19 13.79
C PHE A 130 0.72 8.50 14.10
N THR A 131 1.23 9.59 13.56
CA THR A 131 0.63 10.92 13.67
C THR A 131 0.47 11.52 12.28
N ARG A 132 -0.37 12.55 12.19
CA ARG A 132 -0.48 13.30 10.94
C ARG A 132 0.84 14.00 10.63
N GLY A 133 1.31 13.82 9.41
CA GLY A 133 2.53 14.46 8.92
C GLY A 133 2.41 14.81 7.44
N GLY A 134 3.21 15.78 7.02
CA GLY A 134 3.26 16.23 5.64
C GLY A 134 2.02 17.00 5.18
N VAL A 135 2.08 17.45 3.93
CA VAL A 135 1.00 18.14 3.23
C VAL A 135 0.84 17.51 1.85
N GLN A 136 -0.38 17.16 1.50
CA GLN A 136 -0.70 16.73 0.14
C GLN A 136 -1.36 17.88 -0.61
N VAL A 137 -0.77 18.27 -1.73
CA VAL A 137 -1.35 19.26 -2.65
C VAL A 137 -1.93 18.52 -3.85
N LYS A 138 -3.23 18.64 -4.05
CA LYS A 138 -3.91 18.04 -5.20
C LYS A 138 -4.23 19.13 -6.22
N TYR A 139 -3.64 19.01 -7.40
CA TYR A 139 -4.00 19.83 -8.55
C TYR A 139 -5.02 19.07 -9.40
N THR A 140 -6.15 19.72 -9.70
CA THR A 140 -7.16 19.15 -10.58
C THR A 140 -7.35 20.07 -11.77
N VAL A 141 -7.14 19.54 -12.97
CA VAL A 141 -7.39 20.24 -14.23
C VAL A 141 -8.54 19.55 -14.93
N THR A 142 -9.60 20.29 -15.20
CA THR A 142 -10.77 19.80 -15.93
C THR A 142 -10.86 20.49 -17.28
N GLY A 143 -11.68 19.94 -18.20
CA GLY A 143 -11.98 20.60 -19.47
C GLY A 143 -12.54 22.00 -19.30
N ASP A 144 -13.32 22.24 -18.24
CA ASP A 144 -13.86 23.57 -17.92
C ASP A 144 -12.75 24.51 -17.46
N ASN A 145 -11.85 24.07 -16.60
CA ASN A 145 -10.67 24.89 -16.22
C ASN A 145 -9.84 25.30 -17.43
N ILE A 146 -9.63 24.38 -18.37
CA ILE A 146 -8.86 24.66 -19.62
C ILE A 146 -9.61 25.71 -20.45
N ARG A 147 -10.92 25.52 -20.69
CA ARG A 147 -11.74 26.47 -21.47
C ARG A 147 -11.77 27.86 -20.85
N HIS A 148 -11.93 27.95 -19.54
CA HIS A 148 -12.06 29.24 -18.84
C HIS A 148 -10.72 29.94 -18.65
N ALA A 149 -9.65 29.22 -18.28
CA ALA A 149 -8.36 29.82 -18.00
C ALA A 149 -7.51 30.06 -19.25
N LEU A 150 -7.47 29.09 -20.16
CA LEU A 150 -6.63 29.16 -21.35
C LEU A 150 -7.37 29.68 -22.58
N LYS A 151 -8.72 29.71 -22.55
CA LYS A 151 -9.59 30.17 -23.64
C LYS A 151 -9.35 29.44 -24.99
N ARG A 152 -8.66 28.30 -24.95
CA ARG A 152 -8.38 27.45 -26.09
C ARG A 152 -8.27 25.99 -25.67
N THR A 153 -8.61 25.10 -26.58
CA THR A 153 -8.54 23.65 -26.36
C THR A 153 -7.49 22.96 -27.25
N ASP A 154 -6.91 23.70 -28.21
CA ASP A 154 -5.87 23.21 -29.07
C ASP A 154 -4.49 23.37 -28.40
N ILE A 155 -3.76 22.30 -28.31
CA ILE A 155 -2.39 22.27 -27.79
C ILE A 155 -1.49 21.90 -28.95
N GLN A 156 -0.93 22.93 -29.61
CA GLN A 156 0.01 22.70 -30.71
C GLN A 156 1.38 22.25 -30.15
N GLY A 157 1.98 21.26 -30.82
CA GLY A 157 3.32 20.76 -30.48
C GLY A 157 3.39 19.77 -29.32
N ILE A 158 2.25 19.33 -28.77
CA ILE A 158 2.19 18.28 -27.76
C ILE A 158 1.45 17.07 -28.34
N SER A 159 2.06 15.91 -28.28
CA SER A 159 1.44 14.64 -28.63
C SER A 159 1.42 13.71 -27.42
N PHE A 160 0.32 12.98 -27.26
CA PHE A 160 0.21 11.93 -26.26
C PHE A 160 0.53 10.60 -26.93
N VAL A 161 1.51 9.90 -26.39
CA VAL A 161 1.85 8.54 -26.82
C VAL A 161 1.63 7.57 -25.68
N PRO A 162 1.21 6.32 -25.96
CA PRO A 162 1.18 5.30 -24.93
C PRO A 162 2.56 5.14 -24.30
N LEU A 163 2.61 5.02 -22.97
CA LEU A 163 3.84 4.65 -22.28
C LEU A 163 4.22 3.25 -22.77
N ARG A 164 5.41 3.12 -23.38
CA ARG A 164 5.99 1.82 -23.71
C ARG A 164 6.93 1.46 -22.55
N GLU A 165 6.80 0.21 -22.10
CA GLU A 165 7.72 -0.40 -21.14
C GLU A 165 9.13 -0.50 -21.70
#